data_1c02fce26a94e61fcb4e70f8ab2467e7
#
_entry.id   1c02fce26a94e61fcb4e70f8ab2467e7
#
_cell.length_a   1.000
_cell.length_b   1.000
_cell.length_c   1.000
_cell.angle_alpha   90.00
_cell.angle_beta   90.00
_cell.angle_gamma   90.00
#
_symmetry.space_group_name_H-M   'P 1'
#
loop_
_entity.id
_entity.type
_entity.pdbx_description
1 polymer ?
#
loop_
_entity_poly.entity_id
_entity_poly.type
_entity_poly.pdbx_seq_one_letter_code
_entity_poly.pdbx_strand_id
1 'polypeptide(L)'
;MIASLVGSEMCIRDSLQDNLPAFDHKIALKIIEEELGSPANELFEEFPDSPIASASLGQVYKAKINNSYLAVKVQRPNLYFLIRRDVVILRFLGTFLSPLLPLNIGVGIGEIIDEFGKALFDEIDYQKEAENALRFANLFKENPNIFIPKLEKQFSSKRVITTSWIDGVKLRDRSLLEENNLIPASFIKTCVISGLQQLFEFGYFHADPHPGNMFALKGGNADCGNLAYVDFGMMDTITNSDRLTLIKAIVHIINEEYYLLAEDFQKLGFLTKEQDLQKLVEPLKEVLGGSLGAEVGNFNLKNVTDKFSKLMYSYPFRVPSRFALIIRAVVSQEGLALRLDPEFKILKIAYPYIAKKLLTDNSEEILEILLEVVFDKKGQIQIEKVE
;
A
#
# COMPACT_ATOMS: atom_id res chain seq x y z
N MET A 1 19.49 8.07 0.84
CA MET A 1 19.64 6.84 0.03
C MET A 1 18.32 6.07 -0.10
N ILE A 2 17.62 5.72 0.98
CA ILE A 2 16.31 5.02 0.88
C ILE A 2 15.26 5.87 0.16
N ALA A 3 15.14 7.16 0.41
CA ALA A 3 14.14 8.04 -0.22
C ALA A 3 14.48 8.41 -1.68
N SER A 4 15.77 8.55 -2.02
CA SER A 4 16.24 8.75 -3.41
C SER A 4 16.07 7.49 -4.25
N LEU A 5 16.24 6.30 -3.63
CA LEU A 5 15.97 5.00 -4.22
C LEU A 5 14.47 4.81 -4.51
N VAL A 6 13.58 5.29 -3.64
CA VAL A 6 12.13 5.10 -3.79
C VAL A 6 11.53 5.94 -4.93
N GLY A 7 12.02 7.15 -5.19
CA GLY A 7 11.39 8.06 -6.17
C GLY A 7 11.80 7.79 -7.63
N SER A 8 13.08 7.61 -7.94
CA SER A 8 13.56 7.37 -9.32
C SER A 8 13.52 5.89 -9.71
N GLU A 9 13.76 4.99 -8.76
CA GLU A 9 13.68 3.55 -9.00
C GLU A 9 12.26 3.05 -9.17
N MET A 10 11.26 3.71 -8.57
CA MET A 10 9.86 3.35 -8.71
C MET A 10 9.37 3.50 -10.16
N CYS A 11 9.81 4.54 -10.90
CA CYS A 11 9.49 4.69 -12.33
C CYS A 11 10.16 3.64 -13.21
N ILE A 12 11.40 3.26 -12.91
CA ILE A 12 12.13 2.22 -13.64
C ILE A 12 11.54 0.85 -13.30
N ARG A 13 11.17 0.62 -12.05
CA ARG A 13 10.58 -0.62 -11.56
C ARG A 13 9.19 -0.85 -12.16
N ASP A 14 8.33 0.17 -12.22
CA ASP A 14 6.99 0.08 -12.84
C ASP A 14 7.08 -0.32 -14.32
N SER A 15 8.03 0.27 -15.08
CA SER A 15 8.22 -0.10 -16.49
C SER A 15 8.83 -1.51 -16.67
N LEU A 16 9.61 -1.99 -15.72
CA LEU A 16 10.19 -3.33 -15.73
C LEU A 16 9.19 -4.42 -15.25
N GLN A 17 8.21 -4.06 -14.41
CA GLN A 17 7.22 -5.01 -13.91
C GLN A 17 6.09 -5.30 -14.92
N ASP A 18 5.64 -4.29 -15.68
CA ASP A 18 4.45 -4.38 -16.54
C ASP A 18 4.72 -4.89 -17.97
N ASN A 19 6.00 -5.07 -18.40
CA ASN A 19 6.34 -5.38 -19.80
C ASN A 19 7.35 -6.53 -19.95
N LEU A 20 7.30 -7.52 -19.08
CA LEU A 20 8.11 -8.71 -19.27
C LEU A 20 7.57 -9.57 -20.42
N PRO A 21 8.45 -10.24 -21.21
CA PRO A 21 7.99 -11.14 -22.27
C PRO A 21 7.05 -12.21 -21.71
N ALA A 22 5.96 -12.46 -22.42
CA ALA A 22 5.06 -13.54 -22.10
C ALA A 22 5.82 -14.88 -22.20
N PHE A 23 5.51 -15.82 -21.30
CA PHE A 23 5.98 -17.19 -21.46
C PHE A 23 5.08 -17.97 -22.42
N ASP A 24 5.55 -19.12 -22.88
CA ASP A 24 4.88 -19.92 -23.90
C ASP A 24 3.43 -20.21 -23.50
N HIS A 25 2.50 -19.89 -24.41
CA HIS A 25 1.07 -20.12 -24.26
C HIS A 25 0.73 -21.59 -23.98
N LYS A 26 1.44 -22.55 -24.61
CA LYS A 26 1.24 -23.99 -24.36
C LYS A 26 1.53 -24.37 -22.91
N ILE A 27 2.51 -23.69 -22.29
CA ILE A 27 2.83 -23.91 -20.87
C ILE A 27 1.70 -23.35 -20.01
N ALA A 28 1.12 -22.18 -20.37
CA ALA A 28 -0.02 -21.62 -19.65
C ALA A 28 -1.24 -22.54 -19.69
N LEU A 29 -1.58 -23.07 -20.88
CA LEU A 29 -2.66 -24.05 -21.04
C LEU A 29 -2.44 -25.31 -20.19
N LYS A 30 -1.20 -25.83 -20.17
CA LYS A 30 -0.85 -26.98 -19.34
C LYS A 30 -1.02 -26.69 -17.85
N ILE A 31 -0.62 -25.49 -17.38
CA ILE A 31 -0.82 -25.09 -15.98
C ILE A 31 -2.30 -25.00 -15.65
N ILE A 32 -3.14 -24.44 -16.54
CA ILE A 32 -4.58 -24.37 -16.38
C ILE A 32 -5.16 -25.79 -16.22
N GLU A 33 -4.80 -26.69 -17.13
CA GLU A 33 -5.27 -28.08 -17.10
C GLU A 33 -4.83 -28.82 -15.82
N GLU A 34 -3.56 -28.67 -15.41
CA GLU A 34 -3.03 -29.27 -14.19
C GLU A 34 -3.76 -28.76 -12.93
N GLU A 35 -4.09 -27.47 -12.89
CA GLU A 35 -4.66 -26.81 -11.71
C GLU A 35 -6.20 -26.92 -11.64
N LEU A 36 -6.87 -26.87 -12.78
CA LEU A 36 -8.34 -26.88 -12.85
C LEU A 36 -8.94 -28.21 -13.27
N GLY A 37 -8.09 -29.18 -13.69
CA GLY A 37 -8.52 -30.56 -13.98
C GLY A 37 -9.13 -30.76 -15.38
N SER A 38 -9.27 -29.70 -16.19
CA SER A 38 -9.76 -29.78 -17.57
C SER A 38 -9.03 -28.74 -18.46
N PRO A 39 -8.89 -29.00 -19.75
CA PRO A 39 -8.25 -28.07 -20.66
C PRO A 39 -9.07 -26.78 -20.81
N ALA A 40 -8.37 -25.66 -21.11
CA ALA A 40 -8.99 -24.33 -21.14
C ALA A 40 -10.17 -24.21 -22.13
N ASN A 41 -10.14 -24.90 -23.25
CA ASN A 41 -11.22 -24.92 -24.24
C ASN A 41 -12.50 -25.67 -23.79
N GLU A 42 -12.41 -26.46 -22.73
CA GLU A 42 -13.60 -27.08 -22.09
C GLU A 42 -14.12 -26.21 -20.94
N LEU A 43 -13.24 -25.43 -20.31
CA LEU A 43 -13.58 -24.57 -19.18
C LEU A 43 -14.16 -23.22 -19.61
N PHE A 44 -13.70 -22.69 -20.75
CA PHE A 44 -14.06 -21.37 -21.26
C PHE A 44 -14.63 -21.46 -22.70
N GLU A 45 -15.64 -20.68 -22.99
CA GLU A 45 -16.21 -20.60 -24.37
C GLU A 45 -15.22 -20.01 -25.36
N GLU A 46 -14.44 -19.00 -24.89
CA GLU A 46 -13.36 -18.37 -25.66
C GLU A 46 -12.14 -18.21 -24.74
N PHE A 47 -11.00 -18.71 -25.17
CA PHE A 47 -9.71 -18.51 -24.51
C PHE A 47 -8.69 -18.03 -25.55
N PRO A 48 -8.10 -16.82 -25.40
CA PRO A 48 -7.24 -16.24 -26.43
C PRO A 48 -5.86 -16.93 -26.51
N ASP A 49 -5.26 -16.95 -27.70
CA ASP A 49 -3.93 -17.53 -27.97
C ASP A 49 -2.77 -16.70 -27.37
N SER A 50 -3.02 -15.46 -26.96
CA SER A 50 -2.03 -14.57 -26.38
C SER A 50 -2.55 -13.88 -25.13
N PRO A 51 -1.70 -13.66 -24.10
CA PRO A 51 -2.08 -12.91 -22.93
C PRO A 51 -2.23 -11.42 -23.26
N ILE A 52 -3.10 -10.74 -22.53
CA ILE A 52 -3.29 -9.28 -22.63
C ILE A 52 -2.28 -8.48 -21.81
N ALA A 53 -1.70 -9.14 -20.80
CA ALA A 53 -0.65 -8.56 -19.94
C ALA A 53 0.28 -9.66 -19.45
N SER A 54 1.55 -9.31 -19.26
CA SER A 54 2.55 -10.20 -18.69
C SER A 54 3.41 -9.44 -17.69
N ALA A 55 3.49 -9.97 -16.48
CA ALA A 55 4.23 -9.41 -15.35
C ALA A 55 5.29 -10.39 -14.82
N SER A 56 6.01 -10.01 -13.77
CA SER A 56 7.08 -10.82 -13.15
C SER A 56 6.59 -12.19 -12.67
N LEU A 57 5.40 -12.27 -12.10
CA LEU A 57 4.87 -13.47 -11.46
C LEU A 57 3.93 -14.29 -12.35
N GLY A 58 3.34 -13.69 -13.40
CA GLY A 58 2.37 -14.37 -14.25
C GLY A 58 1.97 -13.59 -15.46
N GLN A 59 1.01 -14.12 -16.17
CA GLN A 59 0.37 -13.46 -17.32
C GLN A 59 -1.14 -13.59 -17.24
N VAL A 60 -1.85 -12.61 -17.79
CA VAL A 60 -3.31 -12.48 -17.71
C VAL A 60 -3.92 -12.67 -19.08
N TYR A 61 -4.94 -13.51 -19.15
CA TYR A 61 -5.77 -13.76 -20.32
C TYR A 61 -7.17 -13.18 -20.11
N LYS A 62 -7.80 -12.71 -21.19
CA LYS A 62 -9.21 -12.30 -21.20
C LYS A 62 -10.04 -13.45 -21.77
N ALA A 63 -10.53 -14.33 -20.92
CA ALA A 63 -11.39 -15.43 -21.30
C ALA A 63 -12.86 -15.03 -21.30
N LYS A 64 -13.74 -15.86 -21.89
CA LYS A 64 -15.19 -15.64 -21.91
C LYS A 64 -15.93 -16.90 -21.46
N ILE A 65 -16.97 -16.70 -20.66
CA ILE A 65 -17.92 -17.73 -20.23
C ILE A 65 -19.29 -17.11 -20.02
N ASN A 66 -20.37 -17.80 -20.45
CA ASN A 66 -21.76 -17.34 -20.31
C ASN A 66 -21.95 -15.87 -20.71
N ASN A 67 -21.36 -15.48 -21.83
CA ASN A 67 -21.38 -14.10 -22.36
C ASN A 67 -20.70 -13.04 -21.46
N SER A 68 -19.97 -13.44 -20.43
CA SER A 68 -19.20 -12.57 -19.53
C SER A 68 -17.71 -12.76 -19.72
N TYR A 69 -16.97 -11.64 -19.66
CA TYR A 69 -15.50 -11.72 -19.72
C TYR A 69 -14.89 -11.92 -18.33
N LEU A 70 -13.84 -12.71 -18.29
CA LEU A 70 -13.05 -13.04 -17.10
C LEU A 70 -11.57 -12.70 -17.32
N ALA A 71 -10.90 -12.29 -16.25
CA ALA A 71 -9.45 -12.18 -16.19
C ALA A 71 -8.89 -13.47 -15.57
N VAL A 72 -8.13 -14.23 -16.36
CA VAL A 72 -7.47 -15.47 -15.92
C VAL A 72 -5.98 -15.18 -15.79
N LYS A 73 -5.49 -15.06 -14.56
CA LYS A 73 -4.07 -14.84 -14.23
C LYS A 73 -3.42 -16.20 -14.01
N VAL A 74 -2.42 -16.53 -14.82
CA VAL A 74 -1.69 -17.80 -14.79
C VAL A 74 -0.26 -17.54 -14.35
N GLN A 75 0.20 -18.25 -13.34
CA GLN A 75 1.53 -18.10 -12.76
C GLN A 75 2.62 -18.56 -13.73
N ARG A 76 3.78 -17.88 -13.70
CA ARG A 76 4.96 -18.33 -14.44
C ARG A 76 5.42 -19.71 -13.97
N PRO A 77 5.90 -20.56 -14.90
CA PRO A 77 6.39 -21.88 -14.52
C PRO A 77 7.63 -21.79 -13.61
N ASN A 78 7.77 -22.78 -12.73
CA ASN A 78 8.94 -22.96 -11.86
C ASN A 78 9.25 -21.81 -10.89
N LEU A 79 8.35 -20.85 -10.68
CA LEU A 79 8.56 -19.69 -9.83
C LEU A 79 8.93 -20.07 -8.39
N TYR A 80 8.23 -21.03 -7.80
CA TYR A 80 8.53 -21.53 -6.47
C TYR A 80 9.99 -22.03 -6.34
N PHE A 81 10.44 -22.80 -7.31
CA PHE A 81 11.81 -23.34 -7.33
C PHE A 81 12.86 -22.23 -7.50
N LEU A 82 12.58 -21.27 -8.39
CA LEU A 82 13.48 -20.14 -8.65
C LEU A 82 13.63 -19.26 -7.41
N ILE A 83 12.51 -18.86 -6.79
CA ILE A 83 12.51 -18.05 -5.55
C ILE A 83 13.23 -18.78 -4.43
N ARG A 84 12.94 -20.08 -4.23
CA ARG A 84 13.62 -20.87 -3.20
C ARG A 84 15.14 -20.91 -3.41
N ARG A 85 15.58 -21.15 -4.63
CA ARG A 85 17.01 -21.16 -4.99
C ARG A 85 17.64 -19.79 -4.70
N ASP A 86 17.02 -18.72 -5.16
CA ASP A 86 17.56 -17.36 -5.07
C ASP A 86 17.59 -16.87 -3.61
N VAL A 87 16.58 -17.16 -2.80
CA VAL A 87 16.56 -16.86 -1.36
C VAL A 87 17.68 -17.61 -0.63
N VAL A 88 17.92 -18.89 -0.93
CA VAL A 88 19.01 -19.67 -0.33
C VAL A 88 20.38 -19.09 -0.70
N ILE A 89 20.58 -18.71 -1.96
CA ILE A 89 21.82 -18.08 -2.43
C ILE A 89 22.03 -16.73 -1.73
N LEU A 90 21.00 -15.88 -1.72
CA LEU A 90 21.05 -14.57 -1.05
C LEU A 90 21.34 -14.70 0.42
N ARG A 91 20.72 -15.67 1.11
CA ARG A 91 20.95 -15.93 2.53
C ARG A 91 22.40 -16.36 2.79
N PHE A 92 22.92 -17.27 1.99
CA PHE A 92 24.30 -17.71 2.09
C PHE A 92 25.28 -16.54 1.88
N LEU A 93 25.14 -15.81 0.78
CA LEU A 93 25.98 -14.67 0.44
C LEU A 93 25.84 -13.54 1.50
N GLY A 94 24.65 -13.22 1.92
CA GLY A 94 24.38 -12.19 2.92
C GLY A 94 25.02 -12.51 4.26
N THR A 95 24.90 -13.76 4.71
CA THR A 95 25.52 -14.19 5.98
C THR A 95 27.06 -14.21 5.86
N PHE A 96 27.61 -14.66 4.72
CA PHE A 96 29.05 -14.73 4.48
C PHE A 96 29.68 -13.33 4.36
N LEU A 97 29.00 -12.39 3.68
CA LEU A 97 29.51 -11.04 3.46
C LEU A 97 29.20 -10.07 4.63
N SER A 98 28.28 -10.44 5.51
CA SER A 98 27.86 -9.59 6.66
C SER A 98 29.02 -9.01 7.47
N PRO A 99 30.08 -9.77 7.82
CA PRO A 99 31.21 -9.22 8.58
C PRO A 99 32.05 -8.19 7.81
N LEU A 100 31.94 -8.17 6.48
CA LEU A 100 32.70 -7.28 5.59
C LEU A 100 31.94 -5.99 5.28
N LEU A 101 30.63 -5.97 5.56
CA LEU A 101 29.77 -4.82 5.28
C LEU A 101 29.64 -3.97 6.56
N PRO A 102 29.92 -2.66 6.51
CA PRO A 102 29.74 -1.76 7.66
C PRO A 102 28.24 -1.43 7.87
N LEU A 103 27.40 -2.47 7.94
CA LEU A 103 25.97 -2.32 8.09
C LEU A 103 25.58 -2.43 9.58
N ASN A 104 25.26 -1.29 10.18
CA ASN A 104 24.80 -1.23 11.56
C ASN A 104 23.26 -1.30 11.59
N ILE A 105 22.69 -2.43 11.09
CA ILE A 105 21.23 -2.56 10.86
C ILE A 105 20.49 -3.05 12.12
N GLY A 106 21.23 -3.49 13.16
CA GLY A 106 20.65 -3.98 14.42
C GLY A 106 19.86 -5.30 14.32
N VAL A 107 19.71 -5.87 13.10
CA VAL A 107 19.07 -7.16 12.80
C VAL A 107 20.01 -7.96 11.89
N GLY A 108 20.05 -9.28 12.02
CA GLY A 108 20.88 -10.12 11.19
C GLY A 108 20.44 -10.08 9.70
N ILE A 109 21.39 -9.96 8.77
CA ILE A 109 21.08 -9.98 7.32
C ILE A 109 20.30 -11.24 6.94
N GLY A 110 20.61 -12.39 7.57
CA GLY A 110 19.88 -13.64 7.37
C GLY A 110 18.39 -13.54 7.69
N GLU A 111 18.03 -12.86 8.78
CA GLU A 111 16.64 -12.66 9.20
C GLU A 111 15.89 -11.78 8.21
N ILE A 112 16.54 -10.72 7.72
CA ILE A 112 15.95 -9.84 6.69
C ILE A 112 15.67 -10.62 5.40
N ILE A 113 16.60 -11.48 4.98
CA ILE A 113 16.42 -12.31 3.78
C ILE A 113 15.34 -13.36 3.98
N ASP A 114 15.23 -13.95 5.17
CA ASP A 114 14.19 -14.92 5.50
C ASP A 114 12.81 -14.26 5.48
N GLU A 115 12.66 -13.04 6.04
CA GLU A 115 11.42 -12.25 5.99
C GLU A 115 11.04 -11.86 4.56
N PHE A 116 12.01 -11.41 3.76
CA PHE A 116 11.82 -11.12 2.34
C PHE A 116 11.42 -12.38 1.55
N GLY A 117 12.08 -13.50 1.80
CA GLY A 117 11.74 -14.79 1.18
C GLY A 117 10.32 -15.23 1.49
N LYS A 118 9.88 -15.08 2.75
CA LYS A 118 8.50 -15.36 3.15
C LYS A 118 7.50 -14.50 2.39
N ALA A 119 7.76 -13.19 2.29
CA ALA A 119 6.89 -12.28 1.56
C ALA A 119 6.77 -12.68 0.07
N LEU A 120 7.89 -13.07 -0.58
CA LEU A 120 7.86 -13.55 -1.96
C LEU A 120 7.06 -14.86 -2.12
N PHE A 121 7.17 -15.80 -1.17
CA PHE A 121 6.37 -17.03 -1.20
C PHE A 121 4.88 -16.77 -1.00
N ASP A 122 4.54 -15.78 -0.19
CA ASP A 122 3.15 -15.36 0.01
C ASP A 122 2.58 -14.69 -1.26
N GLU A 123 3.38 -13.91 -1.97
CA GLU A 123 3.00 -13.20 -3.21
C GLU A 123 2.75 -14.15 -4.40
N ILE A 124 3.40 -15.31 -4.45
CA ILE A 124 3.18 -16.31 -5.49
C ILE A 124 2.02 -17.28 -5.19
N ASP A 125 1.41 -17.21 -4.03
CA ASP A 125 0.27 -18.07 -3.66
C ASP A 125 -1.06 -17.40 -4.02
N TYR A 126 -1.61 -17.76 -5.19
CA TYR A 126 -2.88 -17.19 -5.67
C TYR A 126 -4.10 -17.57 -4.81
N GLN A 127 -4.02 -18.60 -3.96
CA GLN A 127 -5.07 -18.86 -2.99
C GLN A 127 -5.11 -17.78 -1.91
N LYS A 128 -3.93 -17.33 -1.44
CA LYS A 128 -3.83 -16.20 -0.53
C LYS A 128 -4.30 -14.90 -1.18
N GLU A 129 -3.93 -14.67 -2.44
CA GLU A 129 -4.42 -13.50 -3.20
C GLU A 129 -5.95 -13.52 -3.28
N ALA A 130 -6.56 -14.68 -3.54
CA ALA A 130 -8.00 -14.85 -3.57
C ALA A 130 -8.68 -14.60 -2.20
N GLU A 131 -8.10 -15.11 -1.11
CA GLU A 131 -8.60 -14.86 0.26
C GLU A 131 -8.49 -13.37 0.62
N ASN A 132 -7.38 -12.73 0.28
CA ASN A 132 -7.17 -11.31 0.47
C ASN A 132 -8.20 -10.47 -0.30
N ALA A 133 -8.46 -10.80 -1.57
CA ALA A 133 -9.47 -10.14 -2.38
C ALA A 133 -10.87 -10.23 -1.76
N LEU A 134 -11.27 -11.42 -1.30
CA LEU A 134 -12.56 -11.63 -0.63
C LEU A 134 -12.67 -10.83 0.68
N ARG A 135 -11.61 -10.81 1.49
CA ARG A 135 -11.56 -10.02 2.72
C ARG A 135 -11.68 -8.54 2.42
N PHE A 136 -10.93 -8.04 1.44
CA PHE A 136 -10.95 -6.64 1.03
C PHE A 136 -12.32 -6.24 0.47
N ALA A 137 -12.93 -7.08 -0.37
CA ALA A 137 -14.28 -6.87 -0.89
C ALA A 137 -15.34 -6.76 0.23
N ASN A 138 -15.22 -7.61 1.26
CA ASN A 138 -16.13 -7.54 2.40
C ASN A 138 -15.97 -6.26 3.22
N LEU A 139 -14.74 -5.75 3.38
CA LEU A 139 -14.48 -4.50 4.11
C LEU A 139 -15.05 -3.28 3.37
N PHE A 140 -15.01 -3.28 2.04
CA PHE A 140 -15.51 -2.17 1.22
C PHE A 140 -16.93 -2.37 0.67
N LYS A 141 -17.67 -3.40 1.11
CA LYS A 141 -19.00 -3.75 0.57
C LYS A 141 -20.03 -2.61 0.63
N GLU A 142 -19.92 -1.72 1.62
CA GLU A 142 -20.82 -0.56 1.79
C GLU A 142 -20.30 0.69 1.05
N ASN A 143 -19.12 0.66 0.44
CA ASN A 143 -18.56 1.78 -0.29
C ASN A 143 -18.85 1.65 -1.80
N PRO A 144 -19.79 2.43 -2.36
CA PRO A 144 -20.20 2.31 -3.75
C PRO A 144 -19.13 2.74 -4.76
N ASN A 145 -18.06 3.38 -4.31
CA ASN A 145 -17.00 3.89 -5.17
C ASN A 145 -15.79 2.95 -5.27
N ILE A 146 -15.74 1.87 -4.45
CA ILE A 146 -14.65 0.90 -4.47
C ILE A 146 -15.15 -0.43 -5.02
N PHE A 147 -14.52 -0.87 -6.10
CA PHE A 147 -14.88 -2.09 -6.82
C PHE A 147 -13.76 -3.11 -6.72
N ILE A 148 -14.13 -4.34 -6.40
CA ILE A 148 -13.24 -5.49 -6.38
C ILE A 148 -13.80 -6.52 -7.36
N PRO A 149 -12.99 -7.03 -8.31
CA PRO A 149 -13.44 -8.06 -9.25
C PRO A 149 -13.94 -9.28 -8.48
N LYS A 150 -15.09 -9.81 -8.90
CA LYS A 150 -15.66 -11.02 -8.30
C LYS A 150 -14.74 -12.21 -8.56
N LEU A 151 -14.36 -12.93 -7.51
CA LEU A 151 -13.58 -14.16 -7.61
C LEU A 151 -14.45 -15.32 -8.14
N GLU A 152 -14.01 -15.97 -9.20
CA GLU A 152 -14.61 -17.20 -9.74
C GLU A 152 -13.88 -18.42 -9.17
N LYS A 153 -14.32 -18.88 -7.98
CA LYS A 153 -13.64 -19.92 -7.20
C LYS A 153 -13.45 -21.24 -7.97
N GLN A 154 -14.43 -21.61 -8.80
CA GLN A 154 -14.37 -22.85 -9.60
C GLN A 154 -13.27 -22.83 -10.67
N PHE A 155 -12.78 -21.65 -11.04
CA PHE A 155 -11.68 -21.44 -12.01
C PHE A 155 -10.44 -20.87 -11.34
N SER A 156 -10.29 -21.07 -10.04
CA SER A 156 -9.16 -20.56 -9.26
C SER A 156 -8.51 -21.67 -8.43
N SER A 157 -7.18 -21.62 -8.35
CA SER A 157 -6.35 -22.60 -7.65
C SER A 157 -5.08 -21.93 -7.14
N LYS A 158 -4.06 -22.70 -6.79
CA LYS A 158 -2.79 -22.18 -6.28
C LYS A 158 -1.97 -21.40 -7.33
N ARG A 159 -2.05 -21.79 -8.63
CA ARG A 159 -1.29 -21.18 -9.72
C ARG A 159 -2.16 -20.48 -10.77
N VAL A 160 -3.49 -20.50 -10.58
CA VAL A 160 -4.44 -19.84 -11.48
C VAL A 160 -5.45 -19.08 -10.62
N ILE A 161 -5.61 -17.78 -10.84
CA ILE A 161 -6.67 -16.99 -10.23
C ILE A 161 -7.55 -16.37 -11.30
N THR A 162 -8.85 -16.55 -11.18
CA THR A 162 -9.84 -16.07 -12.14
C THR A 162 -10.82 -15.14 -11.47
N THR A 163 -10.95 -13.95 -12.04
CA THR A 163 -11.86 -12.92 -11.54
C THR A 163 -12.71 -12.36 -12.69
N SER A 164 -13.80 -11.68 -12.34
CA SER A 164 -14.56 -10.92 -13.34
C SER A 164 -13.68 -9.88 -14.03
N TRP A 165 -13.90 -9.67 -15.34
CA TRP A 165 -13.18 -8.65 -16.09
C TRP A 165 -13.60 -7.25 -15.64
N ILE A 166 -12.65 -6.33 -15.53
CA ILE A 166 -12.86 -4.93 -15.25
C ILE A 166 -12.64 -4.10 -16.51
N ASP A 167 -13.69 -3.42 -16.96
CA ASP A 167 -13.63 -2.44 -18.03
C ASP A 167 -13.31 -1.07 -17.46
N GLY A 168 -12.03 -0.72 -17.41
CA GLY A 168 -11.54 0.51 -16.81
C GLY A 168 -10.25 1.02 -17.44
N VAL A 169 -9.89 2.25 -17.13
CA VAL A 169 -8.65 2.91 -17.53
C VAL A 169 -7.64 2.79 -16.41
N LYS A 170 -6.41 2.32 -16.68
CA LYS A 170 -5.34 2.27 -15.67
C LYS A 170 -5.09 3.66 -15.09
N LEU A 171 -4.98 3.75 -13.77
CA LEU A 171 -4.86 5.02 -13.04
C LEU A 171 -3.42 5.57 -13.06
N ARG A 172 -2.76 5.52 -14.19
CA ARG A 172 -1.36 5.95 -14.31
C ARG A 172 -1.11 7.14 -15.23
N ASP A 173 -2.08 7.48 -16.07
CA ASP A 173 -1.93 8.48 -17.11
C ASP A 173 -3.13 9.43 -17.11
N ARG A 174 -2.83 10.70 -16.82
CA ARG A 174 -3.82 11.78 -16.79
C ARG A 174 -4.51 11.96 -18.14
N SER A 175 -3.76 11.92 -19.23
CA SER A 175 -4.32 12.12 -20.58
C SER A 175 -5.33 11.04 -20.95
N LEU A 176 -5.03 9.77 -20.59
CA LEU A 176 -5.98 8.67 -20.82
C LEU A 176 -7.27 8.81 -19.99
N LEU A 177 -7.20 9.35 -18.79
CA LEU A 177 -8.39 9.63 -17.99
C LEU A 177 -9.22 10.73 -18.64
N GLU A 178 -8.61 11.85 -19.04
CA GLU A 178 -9.28 12.99 -19.67
C GLU A 178 -9.90 12.61 -21.01
N GLU A 179 -9.23 11.83 -21.86
CA GLU A 179 -9.75 11.29 -23.11
C GLU A 179 -11.00 10.40 -22.90
N ASN A 180 -11.10 9.72 -21.77
CA ASN A 180 -12.25 8.93 -21.39
C ASN A 180 -13.31 9.72 -20.59
N ASN A 181 -13.19 11.05 -20.49
CA ASN A 181 -14.05 11.94 -19.71
C ASN A 181 -14.10 11.58 -18.22
N LEU A 182 -12.97 11.13 -17.67
CA LEU A 182 -12.79 10.81 -16.25
C LEU A 182 -12.04 11.95 -15.58
N ILE A 183 -12.50 12.39 -14.41
CA ILE A 183 -11.94 13.53 -13.67
C ILE A 183 -10.81 13.04 -12.74
N PRO A 184 -9.50 13.31 -13.02
CA PRO A 184 -8.39 12.79 -12.23
C PRO A 184 -8.51 13.08 -10.74
N ALA A 185 -8.91 14.29 -10.36
CA ALA A 185 -9.03 14.72 -8.95
C ALA A 185 -10.01 13.85 -8.14
N SER A 186 -11.11 13.38 -8.76
CA SER A 186 -12.09 12.51 -8.07
C SER A 186 -11.49 11.14 -7.74
N PHE A 187 -10.65 10.59 -8.63
CA PHE A 187 -9.97 9.31 -8.40
C PHE A 187 -8.85 9.43 -7.36
N ILE A 188 -8.09 10.54 -7.37
CA ILE A 188 -7.10 10.83 -6.34
C ILE A 188 -7.78 10.85 -4.96
N LYS A 189 -8.90 11.57 -4.83
CA LYS A 189 -9.65 11.67 -3.59
C LYS A 189 -10.14 10.30 -3.12
N THR A 190 -10.74 9.49 -4.00
CA THR A 190 -11.21 8.14 -3.68
C THR A 190 -10.05 7.23 -3.27
N CYS A 191 -8.92 7.27 -3.98
CA CYS A 191 -7.73 6.48 -3.67
C CYS A 191 -7.18 6.81 -2.27
N VAL A 192 -6.99 8.09 -1.96
CA VAL A 192 -6.46 8.52 -0.66
C VAL A 192 -7.43 8.18 0.47
N ILE A 193 -8.74 8.47 0.32
CA ILE A 193 -9.74 8.13 1.33
C ILE A 193 -9.78 6.61 1.57
N SER A 194 -9.78 5.80 0.50
CA SER A 194 -9.78 4.35 0.68
C SER A 194 -8.52 3.84 1.39
N GLY A 195 -7.34 4.45 1.12
CA GLY A 195 -6.10 4.14 1.85
C GLY A 195 -6.18 4.50 3.34
N LEU A 196 -6.76 5.66 3.66
CA LEU A 196 -6.99 6.07 5.05
C LEU A 196 -7.98 5.13 5.76
N GLN A 197 -9.05 4.70 5.08
CA GLN A 197 -9.99 3.70 5.62
C GLN A 197 -9.29 2.36 5.91
N GLN A 198 -8.47 1.88 4.98
CA GLN A 198 -7.68 0.67 5.16
C GLN A 198 -6.81 0.73 6.42
N LEU A 199 -6.12 1.85 6.65
CA LEU A 199 -5.22 2.02 7.79
C LEU A 199 -5.98 2.32 9.10
N PHE A 200 -6.90 3.30 9.07
CA PHE A 200 -7.49 3.86 10.27
C PHE A 200 -8.87 3.31 10.65
N GLU A 201 -9.55 2.59 9.74
CA GLU A 201 -10.82 1.93 10.04
C GLU A 201 -10.67 0.41 10.13
N PHE A 202 -10.10 -0.19 9.08
CA PHE A 202 -10.07 -1.65 8.95
C PHE A 202 -8.84 -2.31 9.58
N GLY A 203 -7.72 -1.56 9.69
CA GLY A 203 -6.44 -2.13 10.12
C GLY A 203 -5.93 -3.23 9.17
N TYR A 204 -6.43 -3.26 7.94
CA TYR A 204 -6.05 -4.16 6.87
C TYR A 204 -5.85 -3.36 5.59
N PHE A 205 -4.64 -3.37 5.04
CA PHE A 205 -4.26 -2.45 3.99
C PHE A 205 -3.50 -3.13 2.86
N HIS A 206 -3.63 -2.55 1.68
CA HIS A 206 -2.86 -2.91 0.50
C HIS A 206 -1.44 -2.34 0.63
N ALA A 207 -0.44 -3.22 0.69
CA ALA A 207 0.95 -2.83 0.89
C ALA A 207 1.65 -2.35 -0.40
N ASP A 208 1.07 -2.58 -1.57
CA ASP A 208 1.57 -2.13 -2.88
C ASP A 208 0.48 -1.52 -3.77
N PRO A 209 -0.15 -0.40 -3.37
CA PRO A 209 -1.22 0.24 -4.12
C PRO A 209 -0.66 1.05 -5.30
N HIS A 210 0.03 0.38 -6.23
CA HIS A 210 0.60 1.08 -7.38
C HIS A 210 -0.43 1.25 -8.54
N PRO A 211 -0.22 2.23 -9.43
CA PRO A 211 -1.18 2.59 -10.49
C PRO A 211 -1.53 1.45 -11.46
N GLY A 212 -0.65 0.44 -11.60
CA GLY A 212 -0.89 -0.73 -12.42
C GLY A 212 -2.00 -1.65 -11.91
N ASN A 213 -2.25 -1.62 -10.58
CA ASN A 213 -3.23 -2.44 -9.88
C ASN A 213 -4.54 -1.70 -9.60
N MET A 214 -4.70 -0.48 -10.13
CA MET A 214 -5.89 0.34 -9.95
C MET A 214 -6.46 0.80 -11.29
N PHE A 215 -7.80 0.70 -11.43
CA PHE A 215 -8.51 1.12 -12.62
C PHE A 215 -9.58 2.15 -12.28
N ALA A 216 -9.59 3.23 -13.05
CA ALA A 216 -10.68 4.20 -13.07
C ALA A 216 -11.85 3.62 -13.90
N LEU A 217 -13.03 3.54 -13.28
CA LEU A 217 -14.25 3.07 -13.92
C LEU A 217 -15.13 4.24 -14.31
N LYS A 218 -15.98 4.05 -15.35
CA LYS A 218 -17.04 4.99 -15.70
C LYS A 218 -18.09 5.03 -14.60
N GLY A 219 -18.81 6.14 -14.49
CA GLY A 219 -19.74 6.41 -13.40
C GLY A 219 -19.02 7.16 -12.26
N GLY A 220 -19.66 7.31 -11.12
CA GLY A 220 -19.18 8.19 -10.07
C GLY A 220 -19.60 9.64 -10.31
N ASN A 221 -19.10 10.56 -9.52
CA ASN A 221 -19.38 11.99 -9.59
C ASN A 221 -18.10 12.83 -9.56
N ALA A 222 -18.23 14.16 -9.61
CA ALA A 222 -17.08 15.06 -9.58
C ALA A 222 -16.26 14.96 -8.28
N ASP A 223 -16.90 14.51 -7.19
CA ASP A 223 -16.27 14.40 -5.87
C ASP A 223 -15.62 13.04 -5.62
N CYS A 224 -16.21 11.94 -6.17
CA CYS A 224 -15.75 10.57 -5.96
C CYS A 224 -15.78 9.78 -7.26
N GLY A 225 -14.62 9.38 -7.76
CA GLY A 225 -14.50 8.48 -8.89
C GLY A 225 -14.69 7.01 -8.48
N ASN A 226 -15.18 6.18 -9.37
CA ASN A 226 -15.29 4.75 -9.15
C ASN A 226 -13.94 4.07 -9.41
N LEU A 227 -13.35 3.49 -8.36
CA LEU A 227 -12.01 2.92 -8.37
C LEU A 227 -12.07 1.40 -8.21
N ALA A 228 -11.42 0.65 -9.10
CA ALA A 228 -11.25 -0.79 -8.95
C ALA A 228 -9.83 -1.15 -8.53
N TYR A 229 -9.71 -2.08 -7.57
CA TYR A 229 -8.47 -2.76 -7.18
C TYR A 229 -8.45 -4.17 -7.76
N VAL A 230 -7.34 -4.58 -8.40
CA VAL A 230 -7.30 -5.86 -9.16
C VAL A 230 -6.22 -6.85 -8.72
N ASP A 231 -5.29 -6.45 -7.88
CA ASP A 231 -4.23 -7.30 -7.35
C ASP A 231 -4.24 -7.24 -5.82
N PHE A 232 -4.18 -8.39 -5.15
CA PHE A 232 -4.24 -8.51 -3.69
C PHE A 232 -3.13 -9.42 -3.16
N GLY A 233 -2.06 -9.61 -3.93
CA GLY A 233 -0.90 -10.42 -3.55
C GLY A 233 -0.17 -9.87 -2.33
N MET A 234 -0.12 -8.56 -2.18
CA MET A 234 0.56 -7.88 -1.07
C MET A 234 -0.42 -7.15 -0.16
N MET A 235 -0.93 -7.85 0.83
CA MET A 235 -1.80 -7.28 1.88
C MET A 235 -1.14 -7.45 3.25
N ASP A 236 -1.36 -6.49 4.15
CA ASP A 236 -0.85 -6.59 5.52
C ASP A 236 -1.87 -6.04 6.53
N THR A 237 -1.57 -6.22 7.81
CA THR A 237 -2.42 -5.80 8.93
C THR A 237 -1.65 -4.93 9.90
N ILE A 238 -2.35 -3.96 10.49
CA ILE A 238 -1.87 -3.19 11.63
C ILE A 238 -2.68 -3.54 12.87
N THR A 239 -2.02 -3.66 14.01
CA THR A 239 -2.72 -3.94 15.28
C THR A 239 -3.58 -2.74 15.69
N ASN A 240 -4.65 -2.98 16.48
CA ASN A 240 -5.49 -1.89 16.99
C ASN A 240 -4.66 -0.89 17.81
N SER A 241 -3.73 -1.37 18.65
CA SER A 241 -2.83 -0.53 19.43
C SER A 241 -1.95 0.37 18.55
N ASP A 242 -1.30 -0.20 17.52
CA ASP A 242 -0.45 0.59 16.61
C ASP A 242 -1.29 1.60 15.82
N ARG A 243 -2.51 1.22 15.39
CA ARG A 243 -3.46 2.08 14.68
C ARG A 243 -3.84 3.31 15.51
N LEU A 244 -4.24 3.11 16.75
CA LEU A 244 -4.60 4.18 17.68
C LEU A 244 -3.39 5.08 17.99
N THR A 245 -2.20 4.48 18.18
CA THR A 245 -0.98 5.25 18.40
C THR A 245 -0.60 6.08 17.17
N LEU A 246 -0.82 5.58 15.95
CA LEU A 246 -0.62 6.38 14.73
C LEU A 246 -1.59 7.56 14.66
N ILE A 247 -2.86 7.38 15.04
CA ILE A 247 -3.83 8.48 15.11
C ILE A 247 -3.36 9.52 16.12
N LYS A 248 -2.94 9.12 17.33
CA LYS A 248 -2.36 10.02 18.34
C LYS A 248 -1.14 10.75 17.82
N ALA A 249 -0.21 10.06 17.17
CA ALA A 249 0.98 10.67 16.59
C ALA A 249 0.64 11.76 15.57
N ILE A 250 -0.37 11.56 14.71
CA ILE A 250 -0.83 12.58 13.77
C ILE A 250 -1.40 13.79 14.51
N VAL A 251 -2.18 13.55 15.55
CA VAL A 251 -2.73 14.61 16.40
C VAL A 251 -1.61 15.40 17.08
N HIS A 252 -0.62 14.73 17.68
CA HIS A 252 0.51 15.38 18.32
C HIS A 252 1.38 16.17 17.33
N ILE A 253 1.51 15.70 16.08
CA ILE A 253 2.17 16.47 15.01
C ILE A 253 1.40 17.76 14.72
N ILE A 254 0.08 17.68 14.57
CA ILE A 254 -0.79 18.83 14.28
C ILE A 254 -0.75 19.84 15.44
N ASN A 255 -0.73 19.37 16.66
CA ASN A 255 -0.66 20.19 17.88
C ASN A 255 0.76 20.68 18.21
N GLU A 256 1.78 20.32 17.40
CA GLU A 256 3.18 20.64 17.67
C GLU A 256 3.69 20.09 19.02
N GLU A 257 3.11 18.98 19.49
CA GLU A 257 3.44 18.32 20.76
C GLU A 257 4.57 17.29 20.57
N TYR A 258 5.77 17.75 20.22
CA TYR A 258 6.89 16.91 19.78
C TYR A 258 7.40 15.94 20.84
N TYR A 259 7.21 16.24 22.14
CA TYR A 259 7.56 15.31 23.21
C TYR A 259 6.60 14.09 23.22
N LEU A 260 5.30 14.33 23.14
CA LEU A 260 4.28 13.27 23.06
C LEU A 260 4.42 12.45 21.76
N LEU A 261 4.78 13.13 20.67
CA LEU A 261 5.11 12.45 19.41
C LEU A 261 6.31 11.51 19.56
N ALA A 262 7.35 11.92 20.31
CA ALA A 262 8.50 11.05 20.58
C ALA A 262 8.09 9.83 21.45
N GLU A 263 7.18 9.99 22.41
CA GLU A 263 6.58 8.87 23.15
C GLU A 263 5.82 7.91 22.22
N ASP A 264 5.03 8.43 21.27
CA ASP A 264 4.32 7.60 20.33
C ASP A 264 5.28 6.84 19.40
N PHE A 265 6.34 7.48 18.93
CA PHE A 265 7.39 6.79 18.16
C PHE A 265 8.07 5.68 18.96
N GLN A 266 8.22 5.87 20.28
CA GLN A 266 8.74 4.83 21.16
C GLN A 266 7.77 3.65 21.30
N LYS A 267 6.45 3.93 21.48
CA LYS A 267 5.39 2.90 21.54
C LYS A 267 5.29 2.11 20.24
N LEU A 268 5.42 2.79 19.09
CA LEU A 268 5.42 2.19 17.76
C LEU A 268 6.71 1.39 17.46
N GLY A 269 7.73 1.53 18.29
CA GLY A 269 9.01 0.81 18.16
C GLY A 269 10.02 1.49 17.22
N PHE A 270 9.79 2.74 16.81
CA PHE A 270 10.78 3.53 16.07
C PHE A 270 11.95 3.96 16.94
N LEU A 271 11.76 4.03 18.26
CA LEU A 271 12.74 4.40 19.26
C LEU A 271 12.89 3.30 20.31
N THR A 272 14.09 3.14 20.87
CA THR A 272 14.32 2.22 21.99
C THR A 272 13.82 2.85 23.29
N LYS A 273 13.47 2.00 24.28
CA LYS A 273 12.96 2.46 25.58
C LYS A 273 13.99 3.24 26.42
N GLU A 274 15.27 3.08 26.11
CA GLU A 274 16.38 3.69 26.83
C GLU A 274 16.72 5.10 26.35
N GLN A 275 16.07 5.58 25.30
CA GLN A 275 16.34 6.89 24.73
C GLN A 275 15.76 8.04 25.54
N ASP A 276 16.57 9.09 25.70
CA ASP A 276 16.15 10.36 26.26
C ASP A 276 15.30 11.12 25.23
N LEU A 277 13.97 11.05 25.40
CA LEU A 277 13.00 11.65 24.49
C LEU A 277 13.12 13.17 24.42
N GLN A 278 13.59 13.83 25.50
CA GLN A 278 13.73 15.28 25.51
C GLN A 278 14.73 15.78 24.47
N LYS A 279 15.76 14.99 24.16
CA LYS A 279 16.76 15.32 23.13
C LYS A 279 16.23 15.24 21.70
N LEU A 280 15.06 14.61 21.50
CA LEU A 280 14.44 14.44 20.19
C LEU A 280 13.45 15.57 19.87
N VAL A 281 13.04 16.36 20.85
CA VAL A 281 12.03 17.42 20.69
C VAL A 281 12.46 18.44 19.64
N GLU A 282 13.66 19.03 19.79
CA GLU A 282 14.16 20.01 18.82
C GLU A 282 14.41 19.43 17.41
N PRO A 283 15.04 18.24 17.25
CA PRO A 283 15.14 17.60 15.95
C PRO A 283 13.81 17.29 15.29
N LEU A 284 12.82 16.82 16.04
CA LEU A 284 11.46 16.58 15.50
C LEU A 284 10.77 17.88 15.08
N LYS A 285 10.93 18.94 15.87
CA LYS A 285 10.45 20.27 15.53
C LYS A 285 11.12 20.82 14.27
N GLU A 286 12.43 20.63 14.08
CA GLU A 286 13.14 21.05 12.87
C GLU A 286 12.63 20.32 11.61
N VAL A 287 12.34 19.01 11.72
CA VAL A 287 11.87 18.19 10.60
C VAL A 287 10.41 18.43 10.28
N LEU A 288 9.55 18.48 11.29
CA LEU A 288 8.09 18.52 11.15
C LEU A 288 7.50 19.91 11.40
N GLY A 289 8.19 20.76 12.19
CA GLY A 289 7.77 22.12 12.47
C GLY A 289 7.77 22.98 11.19
N GLY A 290 6.78 23.83 11.05
CA GLY A 290 6.58 24.64 9.84
C GLY A 290 6.07 23.86 8.62
N SER A 291 6.06 22.52 8.68
CA SER A 291 5.47 21.71 7.61
C SER A 291 3.94 21.62 7.74
N LEU A 292 3.39 21.93 8.92
CA LEU A 292 1.97 21.81 9.26
C LEU A 292 1.37 23.10 9.84
N GLY A 293 2.23 24.10 10.24
CA GLY A 293 1.76 25.42 10.68
C GLY A 293 1.24 26.27 9.51
N ALA A 294 0.48 27.34 9.78
CA ALA A 294 -0.21 28.34 8.94
C ALA A 294 -0.35 28.13 7.41
N GLU A 295 0.45 27.26 6.80
CA GLU A 295 0.38 26.83 5.39
C GLU A 295 0.39 25.29 5.29
N VAL A 296 -0.69 24.62 5.75
CA VAL A 296 -0.99 23.20 5.38
C VAL A 296 -0.82 22.95 3.88
N GLY A 297 -0.80 24.06 3.11
CA GLY A 297 -0.55 24.10 1.69
C GLY A 297 0.84 23.68 1.21
N ASN A 298 1.89 23.66 2.03
CA ASN A 298 3.28 23.40 1.58
C ASN A 298 3.87 22.07 2.07
N PHE A 299 3.09 21.22 2.71
CA PHE A 299 3.52 19.89 3.11
C PHE A 299 3.85 19.03 1.88
N ASN A 300 5.09 18.57 1.79
CA ASN A 300 5.56 17.65 0.78
C ASN A 300 6.18 16.45 1.51
N LEU A 301 5.54 15.28 1.40
CA LEU A 301 5.98 14.06 2.07
C LEU A 301 7.41 13.68 1.70
N LYS A 302 7.82 13.93 0.46
CA LYS A 302 9.20 13.69 0.00
C LYS A 302 10.20 14.54 0.79
N ASN A 303 9.94 15.84 0.97
CA ASN A 303 10.80 16.71 1.76
C ASN A 303 10.86 16.28 3.24
N VAL A 304 9.72 15.87 3.81
CA VAL A 304 9.67 15.33 5.17
C VAL A 304 10.46 14.02 5.26
N THR A 305 10.31 13.13 4.28
CA THR A 305 11.04 11.86 4.24
C THR A 305 12.56 12.10 4.12
N ASP A 306 12.99 13.07 3.32
CA ASP A 306 14.41 13.41 3.17
C ASP A 306 14.99 14.02 4.47
N LYS A 307 14.26 14.92 5.13
CA LYS A 307 14.63 15.48 6.43
C LYS A 307 14.63 14.41 7.52
N PHE A 308 13.59 13.55 7.55
CA PHE A 308 13.48 12.44 8.51
C PHE A 308 14.59 11.40 8.31
N SER A 309 15.01 11.16 7.07
CA SER A 309 16.17 10.30 6.78
C SER A 309 17.45 10.83 7.42
N LYS A 310 17.68 12.15 7.37
CA LYS A 310 18.85 12.78 8.04
C LYS A 310 18.75 12.61 9.56
N LEU A 311 17.55 12.76 10.13
CA LEU A 311 17.31 12.53 11.55
C LEU A 311 17.64 11.08 11.94
N MET A 312 17.23 10.10 11.12
CA MET A 312 17.53 8.68 11.34
C MET A 312 19.02 8.34 11.34
N TYR A 313 19.85 9.09 10.59
CA TYR A 313 21.31 8.93 10.62
C TYR A 313 21.94 9.52 11.89
N SER A 314 21.37 10.59 12.43
CA SER A 314 21.91 11.31 13.58
C SER A 314 21.45 10.74 14.92
N TYR A 315 20.30 10.07 14.92
CA TYR A 315 19.68 9.49 16.11
C TYR A 315 19.33 8.02 15.85
N PRO A 316 19.34 7.15 16.89
CA PRO A 316 19.11 5.71 16.73
C PRO A 316 17.62 5.37 16.51
N PHE A 317 17.06 5.91 15.42
CA PHE A 317 15.76 5.50 14.92
C PHE A 317 15.84 4.16 14.21
N ARG A 318 14.81 3.34 14.39
CA ARG A 318 14.60 2.09 13.65
C ARG A 318 13.23 2.15 12.98
N VAL A 319 13.12 1.68 11.76
CA VAL A 319 11.80 1.49 11.12
C VAL A 319 11.42 0.02 11.29
N PRO A 320 10.44 -0.31 12.15
CA PRO A 320 9.94 -1.68 12.23
C PRO A 320 9.39 -2.12 10.87
N SER A 321 9.56 -3.39 10.49
CA SER A 321 9.20 -3.92 9.17
C SER A 321 7.73 -3.66 8.81
N ARG A 322 6.82 -3.80 9.79
CA ARG A 322 5.39 -3.50 9.62
C ARG A 322 5.09 -2.06 9.18
N PHE A 323 5.88 -1.08 9.62
CA PHE A 323 5.72 0.31 9.20
C PHE A 323 6.39 0.62 7.87
N ALA A 324 7.40 -0.15 7.46
CA ALA A 324 8.01 -0.01 6.15
C ALA A 324 6.98 -0.23 5.02
N LEU A 325 6.07 -1.20 5.18
CA LEU A 325 4.99 -1.46 4.24
C LEU A 325 3.94 -0.34 4.23
N ILE A 326 3.59 0.21 5.38
CA ILE A 326 2.67 1.36 5.48
C ILE A 326 3.28 2.59 4.78
N ILE A 327 4.54 2.91 5.08
CA ILE A 327 5.25 4.03 4.44
C ILE A 327 5.29 3.83 2.93
N ARG A 328 5.62 2.62 2.46
CA ARG A 328 5.62 2.28 1.03
C ARG A 328 4.24 2.50 0.40
N ALA A 329 3.16 2.05 1.06
CA ALA A 329 1.80 2.21 0.56
C ALA A 329 1.41 3.70 0.44
N VAL A 330 1.70 4.51 1.48
CA VAL A 330 1.40 5.95 1.49
C VAL A 330 2.22 6.69 0.41
N VAL A 331 3.52 6.39 0.30
CA VAL A 331 4.41 7.00 -0.73
C VAL A 331 3.97 6.61 -2.14
N SER A 332 3.51 5.37 -2.35
CA SER A 332 2.96 4.91 -3.64
C SER A 332 1.70 5.68 -4.02
N GLN A 333 0.78 5.86 -3.07
CA GLN A 333 -0.45 6.63 -3.29
C GLN A 333 -0.17 8.12 -3.55
N GLU A 334 0.76 8.73 -2.80
CA GLU A 334 1.18 10.13 -3.06
C GLU A 334 1.83 10.25 -4.44
N GLY A 335 2.72 9.33 -4.80
CA GLY A 335 3.36 9.30 -6.11
C GLY A 335 2.35 9.17 -7.26
N LEU A 336 1.31 8.36 -7.10
CA LEU A 336 0.20 8.29 -8.04
C LEU A 336 -0.54 9.63 -8.12
N ALA A 337 -0.90 10.20 -6.97
CA ALA A 337 -1.64 11.45 -6.91
C ALA A 337 -0.86 12.61 -7.57
N LEU A 338 0.45 12.72 -7.33
CA LEU A 338 1.31 13.72 -7.93
C LEU A 338 1.50 13.55 -9.46
N ARG A 339 1.42 12.32 -9.98
CA ARG A 339 1.42 12.08 -11.44
C ARG A 339 0.14 12.60 -12.10
N LEU A 340 -0.99 12.46 -11.42
CA LEU A 340 -2.30 12.90 -11.91
C LEU A 340 -2.54 14.40 -11.67
N ASP A 341 -2.01 14.94 -10.57
CA ASP A 341 -2.08 16.36 -10.20
C ASP A 341 -0.77 16.76 -9.50
N PRO A 342 0.15 17.48 -10.19
CA PRO A 342 1.42 17.93 -9.62
C PRO A 342 1.28 18.87 -8.39
N GLU A 343 0.14 19.55 -8.25
CA GLU A 343 -0.15 20.45 -7.11
C GLU A 343 -0.87 19.70 -5.96
N PHE A 344 -0.99 18.38 -6.08
CA PHE A 344 -1.66 17.56 -5.06
C PHE A 344 -0.95 17.63 -3.71
N LYS A 345 -1.74 17.68 -2.65
CA LYS A 345 -1.28 17.68 -1.26
C LYS A 345 -2.13 16.71 -0.44
N ILE A 346 -1.52 15.62 0.00
CA ILE A 346 -2.21 14.53 0.70
C ILE A 346 -2.94 15.01 1.96
N LEU A 347 -2.37 15.96 2.69
CA LEU A 347 -2.95 16.50 3.93
C LEU A 347 -4.28 17.23 3.71
N LYS A 348 -4.52 17.81 2.53
CA LYS A 348 -5.80 18.44 2.21
C LYS A 348 -6.97 17.46 2.24
N ILE A 349 -6.70 16.18 2.02
CA ILE A 349 -7.71 15.11 2.08
C ILE A 349 -7.64 14.38 3.42
N ALA A 350 -6.42 14.06 3.88
CA ALA A 350 -6.22 13.27 5.09
C ALA A 350 -6.69 14.01 6.36
N TYR A 351 -6.42 15.33 6.47
CA TYR A 351 -6.79 16.10 7.64
C TYR A 351 -8.32 16.15 7.87
N PRO A 352 -9.15 16.57 6.89
CA PRO A 352 -10.60 16.57 7.09
C PRO A 352 -11.17 15.17 7.36
N TYR A 353 -10.58 14.14 6.77
CA TYR A 353 -10.98 12.75 7.00
C TYR A 353 -10.73 12.33 8.46
N ILE A 354 -9.51 12.58 8.98
CA ILE A 354 -9.12 12.22 10.35
C ILE A 354 -9.95 13.04 11.35
N ALA A 355 -10.12 14.35 11.13
CA ALA A 355 -10.95 15.19 11.98
C ALA A 355 -12.40 14.70 12.04
N LYS A 356 -12.99 14.38 10.87
CA LYS A 356 -14.32 13.76 10.81
C LYS A 356 -14.37 12.45 11.58
N LYS A 357 -13.37 11.58 11.42
CA LYS A 357 -13.28 10.29 12.10
C LYS A 357 -13.26 10.47 13.60
N LEU A 358 -12.43 11.36 14.14
CA LEU A 358 -12.35 11.66 15.56
C LEU A 358 -13.69 12.18 16.14
N LEU A 359 -14.44 12.97 15.36
CA LEU A 359 -15.72 13.55 15.79
C LEU A 359 -16.91 12.58 15.65
N THR A 360 -16.83 11.57 14.81
CA THR A 360 -17.97 10.67 14.51
C THR A 360 -17.81 9.26 15.05
N ASP A 361 -16.63 8.87 15.46
CA ASP A 361 -16.37 7.54 16.04
C ASP A 361 -16.59 7.58 17.55
N ASN A 362 -17.59 6.82 18.01
CA ASN A 362 -17.99 6.76 19.41
C ASN A 362 -17.25 5.64 20.20
N SER A 363 -16.18 5.07 19.67
CA SER A 363 -15.38 4.10 20.42
C SER A 363 -14.67 4.79 21.59
N GLU A 364 -14.56 4.08 22.73
CA GLU A 364 -13.94 4.64 23.94
C GLU A 364 -12.52 5.13 23.66
N GLU A 365 -11.76 4.39 22.87
CA GLU A 365 -10.38 4.70 22.52
C GLU A 365 -10.25 5.98 21.67
N ILE A 366 -11.16 6.21 20.73
CA ILE A 366 -11.18 7.42 19.91
C ILE A 366 -11.69 8.63 20.73
N LEU A 367 -12.66 8.41 21.62
CA LEU A 367 -13.11 9.45 22.54
C LEU A 367 -11.99 9.91 23.50
N GLU A 368 -11.15 9.00 24.00
CA GLU A 368 -9.97 9.35 24.77
C GLU A 368 -9.01 10.24 23.96
N ILE A 369 -8.74 9.90 22.70
CA ILE A 369 -7.89 10.71 21.82
C ILE A 369 -8.53 12.10 21.59
N LEU A 370 -9.83 12.14 21.35
CA LEU A 370 -10.55 13.40 21.17
C LEU A 370 -10.48 14.29 22.43
N LEU A 371 -10.62 13.69 23.62
CA LEU A 371 -10.50 14.43 24.88
C LEU A 371 -9.05 14.96 25.08
N GLU A 372 -8.02 14.20 24.70
CA GLU A 372 -6.62 14.67 24.74
C GLU A 372 -6.39 15.86 23.78
N VAL A 373 -7.14 15.95 22.67
CA VAL A 373 -7.07 17.07 21.72
C VAL A 373 -7.80 18.30 22.23
N VAL A 374 -8.99 18.12 22.77
CA VAL A 374 -9.91 19.21 23.15
C VAL A 374 -9.54 19.83 24.49
N PHE A 375 -9.03 19.03 25.43
CA PHE A 375 -8.72 19.47 26.78
C PHE A 375 -7.20 19.44 27.03
N ASP A 376 -6.71 20.46 27.75
CA ASP A 376 -5.34 20.45 28.26
C ASP A 376 -5.21 19.52 29.49
N LYS A 377 -3.97 19.34 30.00
CA LYS A 377 -3.71 18.55 31.21
C LYS A 377 -4.38 19.09 32.48
N LYS A 378 -4.95 20.28 32.44
CA LYS A 378 -5.73 20.92 33.54
C LYS A 378 -7.23 20.79 33.33
N GLY A 379 -7.68 20.13 32.25
CA GLY A 379 -9.10 20.00 31.91
C GLY A 379 -9.75 21.26 31.34
N GLN A 380 -8.95 22.22 30.82
CA GLN A 380 -9.44 23.41 30.16
C GLN A 380 -9.52 23.18 28.65
N ILE A 381 -10.59 23.68 28.02
CA ILE A 381 -10.77 23.53 26.55
C ILE A 381 -9.72 24.39 25.83
N GLN A 382 -9.00 23.74 24.89
CA GLN A 382 -8.01 24.41 24.04
C GLN A 382 -8.73 25.00 22.82
N ILE A 383 -9.37 26.15 22.97
CA ILE A 383 -10.21 26.81 21.95
C ILE A 383 -9.41 27.09 20.68
N GLU A 384 -8.12 27.44 20.76
CA GLU A 384 -7.21 27.73 19.64
C GLU A 384 -6.95 26.52 18.75
N LYS A 385 -7.27 25.29 19.21
CA LYS A 385 -7.06 24.04 18.47
C LYS A 385 -8.36 23.46 17.86
N VAL A 386 -9.51 24.10 18.12
CA VAL A 386 -10.83 23.65 17.66
C VAL A 386 -11.34 24.49 16.49
N GLU A 387 -10.78 25.66 16.25
CA GLU A 387 -10.97 26.49 15.04
C GLU A 387 -10.05 26.02 13.89
#